data_11d2e64847b0c92735b3677462d40d04
#
_entry.id   11d2e64847b0c92735b3677462d40d04
#
_cell.length_a   1.000
_cell.length_b   1.000
_cell.length_c   1.000
_cell.angle_alpha   90.00
_cell.angle_beta   90.00
_cell.angle_gamma   90.00
#
_symmetry.space_group_name_H-M   'P 1'
#
loop_
_entity.id
_entity.type
_entity.pdbx_description
1 polymer ?
#
loop_
_entity_poly.entity_id
_entity_poly.type
_entity_poly.pdbx_seq_one_letter_code
_entity_poly.pdbx_strand_id
1 'polypeptide(L)'
;AAVTGTVGTPPTYGGVSRYGLVALPSPRDPAGPRTRTVLAAALLPEVTGGHDPLDSTSIDAPVPPVVEAARRADVAGMKIGIIRELTGDGFQAGVQARFDEAVQHLVDAGAEVVEVSCPSFSYALAAYYLILPSEASGNLTKFDAMRYGLRVAPDGIDAPSAEQVMAATRDAGFGDEVKRRIILGTYALSSGYYDAYYGSAQKVRRLIADDFAAAFETADVLVSPTAPTTAFRLGDKLDDPMAMYLNDIATIPANLAGIPGMSVPSGLATEDGLPAGFQILAPAMQDQRLYAVGAARGARLTAAWGGPLLGRAPDLLGNVRQDGRLGSQGAGRNAGTEA
;
A
#
# COMPACT_ATOMS: atom_id res chain seq x y z
N ALA A 1 4.10 -3.45 4.04
CA ALA A 1 5.32 -3.05 4.79
C ALA A 1 5.03 -2.97 6.28
N ALA A 2 4.00 -2.27 6.72
CA ALA A 2 3.70 -2.06 8.15
C ALA A 2 3.67 -3.36 8.95
N VAL A 3 2.79 -4.28 8.58
CA VAL A 3 2.57 -5.56 9.29
C VAL A 3 3.70 -6.58 9.15
N THR A 4 4.70 -6.29 8.33
CA THR A 4 5.87 -7.18 8.09
C THR A 4 7.18 -6.61 8.62
N GLY A 5 7.14 -5.43 9.24
CA GLY A 5 8.34 -4.76 9.75
C GLY A 5 9.38 -4.40 8.67
N THR A 6 8.93 -4.18 7.44
CA THR A 6 9.79 -3.81 6.30
C THR A 6 9.58 -2.36 5.87
N VAL A 7 10.51 -1.82 5.11
CA VAL A 7 10.34 -0.54 4.40
C VAL A 7 9.62 -0.79 3.08
N GLY A 8 8.58 -0.02 2.80
CA GLY A 8 7.86 -0.06 1.52
C GLY A 8 7.63 1.34 0.99
N THR A 9 7.90 1.56 -0.29
CA THR A 9 7.90 2.91 -0.85
C THR A 9 7.25 2.91 -2.24
N PRO A 10 5.95 3.21 -2.35
CA PRO A 10 5.40 3.61 -3.64
C PRO A 10 5.97 4.99 -4.02
N PRO A 11 6.60 5.12 -5.21
CA PRO A 11 7.10 6.40 -5.71
C PRO A 11 5.96 7.30 -6.16
N THR A 12 6.28 8.55 -6.51
CA THR A 12 5.38 9.42 -7.27
C THR A 12 4.78 8.66 -8.45
N TYR A 13 3.46 8.78 -8.64
CA TYR A 13 2.79 8.16 -9.79
C TYR A 13 3.41 8.63 -11.11
N GLY A 14 3.81 7.67 -11.94
CA GLY A 14 4.53 7.94 -13.20
C GLY A 14 6.04 8.14 -13.03
N GLY A 15 6.59 8.14 -11.83
CA GLY A 15 8.04 8.20 -11.59
C GLY A 15 8.79 6.92 -11.94
N VAL A 16 8.08 5.78 -11.97
CA VAL A 16 8.57 4.48 -12.42
C VAL A 16 7.59 3.95 -13.46
N SER A 17 8.12 3.42 -14.58
CA SER A 17 7.31 2.85 -15.66
C SER A 17 6.47 1.67 -15.19
N ARG A 18 5.24 1.58 -15.70
CA ARG A 18 4.32 0.46 -15.50
C ARG A 18 4.32 -0.51 -16.69
N TYR A 19 5.15 -0.24 -17.70
CA TYR A 19 5.25 -1.13 -18.85
C TYR A 19 5.65 -2.54 -18.42
N GLY A 20 4.86 -3.53 -18.85
CA GLY A 20 5.04 -4.93 -18.43
C GLY A 20 4.25 -5.32 -17.18
N LEU A 21 3.62 -4.38 -16.47
CA LEU A 21 2.71 -4.69 -15.36
C LEU A 21 1.29 -4.96 -15.86
N VAL A 22 0.57 -5.84 -15.17
CA VAL A 22 -0.87 -6.01 -15.39
C VAL A 22 -1.59 -4.88 -14.66
N ALA A 23 -2.18 -3.95 -15.42
CA ALA A 23 -2.93 -2.85 -14.85
C ALA A 23 -4.18 -3.36 -14.10
N LEU A 24 -4.33 -2.96 -12.85
CA LEU A 24 -5.54 -3.17 -12.05
C LEU A 24 -6.32 -1.86 -11.93
N PRO A 25 -5.91 -0.81 -11.20
CA PRO A 25 -6.44 0.54 -11.34
C PRO A 25 -5.51 1.38 -12.23
N SER A 26 -5.86 1.63 -13.50
CA SER A 26 -5.00 2.31 -14.47
C SER A 26 -4.28 3.57 -13.98
N PRO A 27 -4.89 4.46 -13.19
CA PRO A 27 -4.20 5.67 -12.76
C PRO A 27 -3.39 5.49 -11.48
N ARG A 28 -3.16 4.24 -10.96
CA ARG A 28 -2.64 4.07 -9.60
C ARG A 28 -1.91 2.76 -9.30
N ASP A 29 -1.19 2.22 -10.26
CA ASP A 29 -0.34 1.04 -10.07
C ASP A 29 1.16 1.42 -9.97
N PRO A 30 1.61 2.13 -8.90
CA PRO A 30 3.03 2.42 -8.76
C PRO A 30 3.78 1.14 -8.39
N ALA A 31 4.87 0.87 -9.11
CA ALA A 31 5.82 -0.16 -8.72
C ALA A 31 6.85 0.43 -7.74
N GLY A 32 6.89 -0.09 -6.52
CA GLY A 32 7.79 0.40 -5.48
C GLY A 32 8.49 -0.71 -4.72
N PRO A 33 9.72 -0.47 -4.24
CA PRO A 33 10.51 -1.47 -3.54
C PRO A 33 9.95 -1.81 -2.16
N ARG A 34 10.22 -3.06 -1.73
CA ARG A 34 10.10 -3.49 -0.33
C ARG A 34 11.43 -4.03 0.13
N THR A 35 12.00 -3.44 1.18
CA THR A 35 13.36 -3.70 1.63
C THR A 35 13.47 -3.73 3.14
N ARG A 36 14.65 -4.08 3.66
CA ARG A 36 14.92 -4.08 5.10
C ARG A 36 15.33 -2.70 5.63
N THR A 37 15.88 -1.85 4.77
CA THR A 37 16.38 -0.52 5.16
C THR A 37 15.97 0.53 4.14
N VAL A 38 15.88 1.79 4.59
CA VAL A 38 15.54 2.92 3.73
C VAL A 38 16.58 3.13 2.63
N LEU A 39 17.88 2.96 2.94
CA LEU A 39 18.93 3.07 1.93
C LEU A 39 18.80 2.00 0.83
N ALA A 40 18.48 0.77 1.20
CA ALA A 40 18.22 -0.28 0.20
C ALA A 40 16.97 0.04 -0.66
N ALA A 41 15.93 0.65 -0.06
CA ALA A 41 14.77 1.13 -0.80
C ALA A 41 15.12 2.27 -1.76
N ALA A 42 16.08 3.13 -1.41
CA ALA A 42 16.51 4.26 -2.24
C ALA A 42 17.29 3.83 -3.50
N LEU A 43 18.07 2.76 -3.41
CA LEU A 43 18.89 2.29 -4.53
C LEU A 43 18.06 1.84 -5.74
N LEU A 44 16.89 1.27 -5.52
CA LEU A 44 16.04 0.75 -6.62
C LEU A 44 15.42 1.86 -7.46
N PRO A 45 14.76 2.89 -6.91
CA PRO A 45 14.16 3.97 -7.72
C PRO A 45 15.17 4.75 -8.57
N GLU A 46 16.42 4.88 -8.14
CA GLU A 46 17.46 5.52 -8.96
C GLU A 46 17.85 4.70 -10.20
N VAL A 47 17.56 3.39 -10.19
CA VAL A 47 17.84 2.49 -11.32
C VAL A 47 16.58 2.27 -12.16
N THR A 48 15.40 2.18 -11.54
CA THR A 48 14.14 1.86 -12.21
C THR A 48 13.30 3.08 -12.55
N GLY A 49 13.62 4.25 -11.98
CA GLY A 49 12.93 5.51 -12.25
C GLY A 49 13.38 6.14 -13.56
N GLY A 50 12.55 7.03 -14.09
CA GLY A 50 12.81 7.79 -15.29
C GLY A 50 11.72 7.63 -16.35
N HIS A 51 11.84 8.40 -17.42
CA HIS A 51 10.88 8.41 -18.52
C HIS A 51 10.95 7.14 -19.36
N ASP A 52 9.78 6.54 -19.61
CA ASP A 52 9.60 5.42 -20.53
C ASP A 52 8.54 5.77 -21.58
N PRO A 53 8.91 5.88 -22.87
CA PRO A 53 7.96 6.20 -23.93
C PRO A 53 6.90 5.12 -24.16
N LEU A 54 7.08 3.92 -23.60
CA LEU A 54 6.09 2.82 -23.68
C LEU A 54 5.00 2.92 -22.60
N ASP A 55 5.18 3.77 -21.59
CA ASP A 55 4.15 4.09 -20.59
C ASP A 55 3.71 5.54 -20.71
N SER A 56 2.52 5.77 -21.26
CA SER A 56 1.93 7.11 -21.46
C SER A 56 1.77 7.93 -20.19
N THR A 57 1.90 7.31 -19.00
CA THR A 57 1.83 8.00 -17.71
C THR A 57 3.20 8.29 -17.11
N SER A 58 4.27 7.83 -17.75
CA SER A 58 5.64 8.08 -17.31
C SER A 58 5.99 9.55 -17.39
N ILE A 59 6.54 10.09 -16.30
CA ILE A 59 6.89 11.50 -16.18
C ILE A 59 8.25 11.74 -16.83
N ASP A 60 8.31 12.72 -17.75
CA ASP A 60 9.56 13.18 -18.35
C ASP A 60 10.19 14.26 -17.46
N ALA A 61 10.83 13.81 -16.38
CA ALA A 61 11.55 14.66 -15.43
C ALA A 61 12.72 13.89 -14.80
N PRO A 62 13.74 14.61 -14.29
CA PRO A 62 14.84 13.97 -13.57
C PRO A 62 14.36 13.16 -12.35
N VAL A 63 14.97 12.00 -12.15
CA VAL A 63 14.70 11.18 -10.96
C VAL A 63 15.16 11.93 -9.70
N PRO A 64 14.31 12.06 -8.67
CA PRO A 64 14.71 12.71 -7.43
C PRO A 64 15.93 12.02 -6.78
N PRO A 65 16.88 12.76 -6.15
CA PRO A 65 18.12 12.22 -5.60
C PRO A 65 17.87 11.50 -4.26
N VAL A 66 17.18 10.37 -4.30
CA VAL A 66 16.68 9.65 -3.11
C VAL A 66 17.79 8.93 -2.33
N VAL A 67 18.85 8.47 -3.00
CA VAL A 67 20.01 7.83 -2.31
C VAL A 67 20.79 8.85 -1.50
N GLU A 68 21.02 10.03 -2.06
CA GLU A 68 21.70 11.12 -1.34
C GLU A 68 20.89 11.56 -0.11
N ALA A 69 19.59 11.75 -0.26
CA ALA A 69 18.69 12.09 0.83
C ALA A 69 18.69 11.02 1.94
N ALA A 70 18.65 9.73 1.57
CA ALA A 70 18.71 8.63 2.53
C ALA A 70 20.05 8.57 3.28
N ARG A 71 21.17 8.91 2.63
CA ARG A 71 22.48 8.93 3.26
C ARG A 71 22.67 10.10 4.21
N ARG A 72 22.16 11.28 3.85
CA ARG A 72 22.21 12.46 4.72
C ARG A 72 21.34 12.31 5.96
N ALA A 73 20.13 11.73 5.78
CA ALA A 73 19.14 11.55 6.85
C ALA A 73 18.90 12.83 7.66
N ASP A 74 18.94 14.00 7.00
CA ASP A 74 18.82 15.30 7.62
C ASP A 74 17.37 15.75 7.62
N VAL A 75 16.84 16.05 8.79
CA VAL A 75 15.48 16.53 9.02
C VAL A 75 15.45 17.85 9.83
N ALA A 76 16.62 18.44 10.10
CA ALA A 76 16.72 19.68 10.88
C ALA A 76 15.95 20.82 10.20
N GLY A 77 15.02 21.43 10.92
CA GLY A 77 14.16 22.50 10.42
C GLY A 77 13.06 22.06 9.45
N MET A 78 12.92 20.77 9.14
CA MET A 78 11.80 20.28 8.37
C MET A 78 10.50 20.34 9.17
N LYS A 79 9.43 20.80 8.54
CA LYS A 79 8.08 20.80 9.12
C LYS A 79 7.36 19.50 8.80
N ILE A 80 7.03 18.75 9.84
CA ILE A 80 6.36 17.45 9.77
C ILE A 80 4.91 17.63 10.20
N GLY A 81 3.98 17.46 9.27
CA GLY A 81 2.54 17.57 9.51
C GLY A 81 1.96 16.24 10.03
N ILE A 82 1.38 16.25 11.23
CA ILE A 82 0.59 15.11 11.72
C ILE A 82 -0.83 15.24 11.18
N ILE A 83 -1.31 14.21 10.46
CA ILE A 83 -2.67 14.19 9.92
C ILE A 83 -3.64 13.80 11.03
N ARG A 84 -4.42 14.76 11.51
CA ARG A 84 -5.35 14.57 12.63
C ARG A 84 -6.36 13.45 12.40
N GLU A 85 -6.91 13.34 11.20
CA GLU A 85 -7.93 12.37 10.82
C GLU A 85 -7.40 10.92 10.74
N LEU A 86 -6.07 10.74 10.78
CA LEU A 86 -5.40 9.43 10.74
C LEU A 86 -4.67 9.09 12.04
N THR A 87 -5.08 9.69 13.17
CA THR A 87 -4.55 9.42 14.50
C THR A 87 -5.69 9.32 15.53
N GLY A 88 -5.45 8.70 16.68
CA GLY A 88 -6.43 8.60 17.77
C GLY A 88 -7.40 7.44 17.64
N ASP A 89 -8.70 7.73 17.75
CA ASP A 89 -9.74 6.73 17.79
C ASP A 89 -9.73 5.80 16.56
N GLY A 90 -9.86 4.49 16.81
CA GLY A 90 -9.82 3.47 15.76
C GLY A 90 -8.44 2.87 15.50
N PHE A 91 -7.38 3.42 16.12
CA PHE A 91 -6.05 2.85 16.07
C PHE A 91 -5.72 2.06 17.35
N GLN A 92 -5.04 0.92 17.18
CA GLN A 92 -4.56 0.10 18.29
C GLN A 92 -3.61 0.90 19.18
N ALA A 93 -3.75 0.80 20.51
CA ALA A 93 -2.98 1.63 21.43
C ALA A 93 -1.46 1.48 21.27
N GLY A 94 -0.96 0.28 21.03
CA GLY A 94 0.46 0.04 20.78
C GLY A 94 0.94 0.60 19.42
N VAL A 95 0.08 0.64 18.41
CA VAL A 95 0.40 1.30 17.13
C VAL A 95 0.51 2.82 17.34
N GLN A 96 -0.45 3.42 18.07
CA GLN A 96 -0.40 4.85 18.39
C GLN A 96 0.84 5.19 19.23
N ALA A 97 1.15 4.42 20.26
CA ALA A 97 2.33 4.64 21.09
C ALA A 97 3.64 4.59 20.28
N ARG A 98 3.76 3.65 19.32
CA ARG A 98 4.93 3.58 18.43
C ARG A 98 4.98 4.73 17.44
N PHE A 99 3.83 5.25 17.01
CA PHE A 99 3.75 6.45 16.19
C PHE A 99 4.23 7.69 16.96
N ASP A 100 3.73 7.89 18.17
CA ASP A 100 4.11 9.04 19.01
C ASP A 100 5.60 9.04 19.33
N GLU A 101 6.18 7.87 19.65
CA GLU A 101 7.62 7.71 19.84
C GLU A 101 8.40 8.03 18.56
N ALA A 102 7.89 7.63 17.38
CA ALA A 102 8.52 7.93 16.11
C ALA A 102 8.53 9.43 15.81
N VAL A 103 7.43 10.13 16.11
CA VAL A 103 7.34 11.60 16.01
C VAL A 103 8.36 12.25 16.95
N GLN A 104 8.44 11.82 18.21
CA GLN A 104 9.40 12.35 19.18
C GLN A 104 10.85 12.18 18.69
N HIS A 105 11.19 11.03 18.09
CA HIS A 105 12.51 10.82 17.52
C HIS A 105 12.87 11.79 16.39
N LEU A 106 11.89 12.26 15.63
CA LEU A 106 12.10 13.26 14.57
C LEU A 106 12.26 14.67 15.18
N VAL A 107 11.51 14.99 16.23
CA VAL A 107 11.69 16.23 17.02
C VAL A 107 13.10 16.27 17.62
N ASP A 108 13.55 15.19 18.24
CA ASP A 108 14.91 15.08 18.80
C ASP A 108 16.01 15.17 17.73
N ALA A 109 15.67 14.93 16.47
CA ALA A 109 16.53 15.12 15.31
C ALA A 109 16.49 16.55 14.72
N GLY A 110 15.69 17.44 15.32
CA GLY A 110 15.59 18.85 14.95
C GLY A 110 14.44 19.20 13.99
N ALA A 111 13.49 18.30 13.77
CA ALA A 111 12.29 18.59 12.99
C ALA A 111 11.27 19.39 13.83
N GLU A 112 10.46 20.20 13.15
CA GLU A 112 9.32 20.91 13.73
C GLU A 112 8.03 20.14 13.43
N VAL A 113 7.16 19.98 14.43
CA VAL A 113 5.88 19.29 14.27
C VAL A 113 4.74 20.28 14.21
N VAL A 114 3.85 20.09 13.23
CA VAL A 114 2.61 20.85 13.07
C VAL A 114 1.44 19.89 12.92
N GLU A 115 0.26 20.25 13.38
CA GLU A 115 -0.96 19.50 13.12
C GLU A 115 -1.59 20.01 11.83
N VAL A 116 -2.06 19.09 10.98
CA VAL A 116 -2.79 19.39 9.75
C VAL A 116 -4.12 18.65 9.73
N SER A 117 -5.11 19.22 9.04
CA SER A 117 -6.44 18.64 8.88
C SER A 117 -6.69 18.31 7.40
N CYS A 118 -7.16 17.09 7.14
CA CYS A 118 -7.55 16.59 5.83
C CYS A 118 -8.97 16.02 5.89
N PRO A 119 -10.01 16.84 6.03
CA PRO A 119 -11.37 16.42 6.37
C PRO A 119 -12.01 15.48 5.33
N SER A 120 -11.61 15.59 4.06
CA SER A 120 -12.12 14.73 2.98
C SER A 120 -11.64 13.27 3.10
N PHE A 121 -10.67 12.97 3.97
CA PHE A 121 -10.19 11.60 4.19
C PHE A 121 -11.26 10.69 4.78
N SER A 122 -12.26 11.25 5.47
CA SER A 122 -13.42 10.50 5.94
C SER A 122 -14.20 9.80 4.81
N TYR A 123 -14.10 10.29 3.58
CA TYR A 123 -14.75 9.73 2.41
C TYR A 123 -13.82 8.83 1.56
N ALA A 124 -12.54 8.73 1.91
CA ALA A 124 -11.52 8.08 1.07
C ALA A 124 -11.81 6.60 0.84
N LEU A 125 -12.23 5.87 1.88
CA LEU A 125 -12.57 4.45 1.79
C LEU A 125 -13.71 4.21 0.78
N ALA A 126 -14.80 4.97 0.90
CA ALA A 126 -15.95 4.84 0.00
C ALA A 126 -15.57 5.19 -1.44
N ALA A 127 -14.83 6.29 -1.66
CA ALA A 127 -14.36 6.69 -2.98
C ALA A 127 -13.46 5.64 -3.62
N TYR A 128 -12.55 5.04 -2.85
CA TYR A 128 -11.65 3.98 -3.32
C TYR A 128 -12.44 2.75 -3.80
N TYR A 129 -13.41 2.30 -3.01
CA TYR A 129 -14.21 1.12 -3.36
C TYR A 129 -15.22 1.34 -4.50
N LEU A 130 -15.41 2.57 -4.94
CA LEU A 130 -16.12 2.89 -6.18
C LEU A 130 -15.15 3.00 -7.37
N ILE A 131 -13.99 3.63 -7.19
CA ILE A 131 -13.02 3.86 -8.29
C ILE A 131 -12.28 2.58 -8.66
N LEU A 132 -11.67 1.89 -7.68
CA LEU A 132 -10.85 0.71 -7.97
C LEU A 132 -11.62 -0.41 -8.66
N PRO A 133 -12.79 -0.86 -8.19
CA PRO A 133 -13.56 -1.89 -8.89
C PRO A 133 -13.98 -1.47 -10.29
N SER A 134 -14.38 -0.19 -10.48
CA SER A 134 -14.75 0.35 -11.78
C SER A 134 -13.61 0.26 -12.79
N GLU A 135 -12.41 0.68 -12.40
CA GLU A 135 -11.24 0.61 -13.27
C GLU A 135 -10.74 -0.82 -13.46
N ALA A 136 -10.76 -1.65 -12.43
CA ALA A 136 -10.43 -3.07 -12.53
C ALA A 136 -11.37 -3.81 -13.49
N SER A 137 -12.66 -3.54 -13.44
CA SER A 137 -13.64 -4.08 -14.40
C SER A 137 -13.26 -3.76 -15.84
N GLY A 138 -12.93 -2.50 -16.13
CA GLY A 138 -12.48 -2.06 -17.45
C GLY A 138 -11.14 -2.70 -17.88
N ASN A 139 -10.13 -2.64 -17.01
CA ASN A 139 -8.78 -3.12 -17.33
C ASN A 139 -8.69 -4.64 -17.52
N LEU A 140 -9.44 -5.40 -16.74
CA LEU A 140 -9.43 -6.87 -16.81
C LEU A 140 -10.31 -7.44 -17.94
N THR A 141 -11.02 -6.59 -18.70
CA THR A 141 -11.73 -7.01 -19.91
C THR A 141 -10.82 -7.58 -20.99
N LYS A 142 -9.51 -7.19 -20.97
CA LYS A 142 -8.51 -7.72 -21.89
C LYS A 142 -8.30 -9.23 -21.79
N PHE A 143 -8.63 -9.86 -20.67
CA PHE A 143 -8.60 -11.31 -20.48
C PHE A 143 -9.92 -11.92 -20.96
N ASP A 144 -10.09 -12.00 -22.28
CA ASP A 144 -11.31 -12.37 -22.99
C ASP A 144 -11.28 -13.80 -23.55
N ALA A 145 -10.23 -14.58 -23.25
CA ALA A 145 -9.97 -15.93 -23.76
C ALA A 145 -9.66 -16.00 -25.28
N MET A 146 -9.56 -14.86 -25.98
CA MET A 146 -9.41 -14.85 -27.44
C MET A 146 -7.99 -14.57 -27.89
N ARG A 147 -7.31 -13.61 -27.26
CA ARG A 147 -6.05 -13.06 -27.75
C ARG A 147 -4.81 -13.67 -27.10
N TYR A 148 -4.86 -13.92 -25.78
CA TYR A 148 -3.73 -14.44 -25.02
C TYR A 148 -4.19 -14.91 -23.63
N GLY A 149 -3.32 -15.65 -22.94
CA GLY A 149 -3.54 -16.14 -21.58
C GLY A 149 -4.33 -17.43 -21.54
N LEU A 150 -5.00 -17.66 -20.42
CA LEU A 150 -5.82 -18.84 -20.20
C LEU A 150 -7.01 -18.86 -21.17
N ARG A 151 -7.34 -20.05 -21.68
CA ARG A 151 -8.56 -20.32 -22.42
C ARG A 151 -9.16 -21.63 -21.96
N VAL A 152 -10.37 -21.57 -21.43
CA VAL A 152 -11.14 -22.73 -20.94
C VAL A 152 -12.47 -22.78 -21.69
N ALA A 153 -12.77 -23.92 -22.30
CA ALA A 153 -14.07 -24.18 -22.87
C ALA A 153 -15.04 -24.65 -21.77
N PRO A 154 -16.33 -24.30 -21.85
CA PRO A 154 -17.32 -24.83 -20.91
C PRO A 154 -17.53 -26.33 -21.17
N ASP A 155 -17.73 -27.10 -20.10
CA ASP A 155 -17.98 -28.55 -20.18
C ASP A 155 -19.33 -28.85 -20.85
N GLY A 156 -19.36 -29.94 -21.64
CA GLY A 156 -20.61 -30.46 -22.21
C GLY A 156 -21.20 -29.67 -23.37
N ILE A 157 -20.48 -28.69 -23.94
CA ILE A 157 -20.92 -27.89 -25.09
C ILE A 157 -19.95 -28.12 -26.26
N ASP A 158 -20.38 -28.79 -27.32
CA ASP A 158 -19.53 -29.13 -28.48
C ASP A 158 -19.05 -27.92 -29.28
N ALA A 159 -19.87 -26.87 -29.41
CA ALA A 159 -19.56 -25.64 -30.14
C ALA A 159 -19.93 -24.41 -29.31
N PRO A 160 -19.16 -24.08 -28.27
CA PRO A 160 -19.47 -22.97 -27.41
C PRO A 160 -19.32 -21.64 -28.13
N SER A 161 -20.18 -20.68 -27.85
CA SER A 161 -20.04 -19.30 -28.31
C SER A 161 -18.84 -18.64 -27.66
N ALA A 162 -18.35 -17.56 -28.28
CA ALA A 162 -17.24 -16.77 -27.71
C ALA A 162 -17.56 -16.26 -26.30
N GLU A 163 -18.81 -15.87 -26.04
CA GLU A 163 -19.26 -15.44 -24.71
C GLU A 163 -19.19 -16.57 -23.68
N GLN A 164 -19.60 -17.80 -24.05
CA GLN A 164 -19.53 -18.95 -23.16
C GLN A 164 -18.08 -19.33 -22.83
N VAL A 165 -17.17 -19.28 -23.82
CA VAL A 165 -15.73 -19.53 -23.60
C VAL A 165 -15.14 -18.44 -22.73
N MET A 166 -15.48 -17.17 -22.95
CA MET A 166 -15.03 -16.06 -22.11
C MET A 166 -15.53 -16.22 -20.67
N ALA A 167 -16.79 -16.55 -20.46
CA ALA A 167 -17.37 -16.76 -19.14
C ALA A 167 -16.67 -17.90 -18.39
N ALA A 168 -16.51 -19.06 -19.00
CA ALA A 168 -15.81 -20.21 -18.41
C ALA A 168 -14.34 -19.89 -18.08
N THR A 169 -13.66 -19.18 -18.98
CA THR A 169 -12.27 -18.78 -18.79
C THR A 169 -12.10 -17.80 -17.63
N ARG A 170 -12.95 -16.80 -17.55
CA ARG A 170 -12.91 -15.78 -16.48
C ARG A 170 -13.28 -16.39 -15.12
N ASP A 171 -14.22 -17.34 -15.12
CA ASP A 171 -14.57 -18.08 -13.90
C ASP A 171 -13.41 -18.94 -13.39
N ALA A 172 -12.75 -19.66 -14.26
CA ALA A 172 -11.60 -20.49 -13.89
C ALA A 172 -10.33 -19.68 -13.58
N GLY A 173 -10.15 -18.53 -14.23
CA GLY A 173 -8.89 -17.77 -14.17
C GLY A 173 -8.83 -16.67 -13.12
N PHE A 174 -9.97 -16.15 -12.66
CA PHE A 174 -10.01 -15.11 -11.63
C PHE A 174 -10.36 -15.68 -10.27
N GLY A 175 -9.64 -15.24 -9.24
CA GLY A 175 -10.01 -15.52 -7.85
C GLY A 175 -11.27 -14.75 -7.43
N ASP A 176 -11.91 -15.19 -6.34
CA ASP A 176 -13.22 -14.71 -5.91
C ASP A 176 -13.26 -13.21 -5.61
N GLU A 177 -12.21 -12.66 -4.99
CA GLU A 177 -12.13 -11.21 -4.73
C GLU A 177 -12.03 -10.40 -6.03
N VAL A 178 -11.32 -10.89 -7.03
CA VAL A 178 -11.23 -10.22 -8.35
C VAL A 178 -12.59 -10.26 -9.04
N LYS A 179 -13.28 -11.40 -9.02
CA LYS A 179 -14.65 -11.53 -9.54
C LYS A 179 -15.60 -10.54 -8.87
N ARG A 180 -15.56 -10.45 -7.54
CA ARG A 180 -16.35 -9.49 -6.75
C ARG A 180 -16.10 -8.05 -7.20
N ARG A 181 -14.84 -7.64 -7.34
CA ARG A 181 -14.49 -6.28 -7.80
C ARG A 181 -14.96 -6.00 -9.23
N ILE A 182 -14.84 -6.97 -10.13
CA ILE A 182 -15.35 -6.83 -11.51
C ILE A 182 -16.85 -6.61 -11.51
N ILE A 183 -17.61 -7.39 -10.73
CA ILE A 183 -19.08 -7.26 -10.65
C ILE A 183 -19.48 -5.89 -10.09
N LEU A 184 -18.88 -5.49 -8.96
CA LEU A 184 -19.13 -4.19 -8.34
C LEU A 184 -18.79 -3.03 -9.28
N GLY A 185 -17.64 -3.11 -9.96
CA GLY A 185 -17.21 -2.09 -10.91
C GLY A 185 -18.12 -1.99 -12.13
N THR A 186 -18.54 -3.12 -12.67
CA THR A 186 -19.51 -3.15 -13.79
C THR A 186 -20.84 -2.51 -13.37
N TYR A 187 -21.31 -2.79 -12.17
CA TYR A 187 -22.52 -2.17 -11.64
C TYR A 187 -22.37 -0.65 -11.48
N ALA A 188 -21.28 -0.19 -10.86
CA ALA A 188 -21.01 1.23 -10.66
C ALA A 188 -20.88 2.03 -11.97
N LEU A 189 -20.43 1.37 -13.06
CA LEU A 189 -20.29 1.96 -14.38
C LEU A 189 -21.54 1.83 -15.25
N SER A 190 -22.58 1.11 -14.80
CA SER A 190 -23.77 0.88 -15.58
C SER A 190 -24.61 2.15 -15.76
N SER A 191 -25.45 2.15 -16.81
CA SER A 191 -26.31 3.27 -17.14
C SER A 191 -27.22 3.65 -15.95
N GLY A 192 -27.26 4.95 -15.63
CA GLY A 192 -28.02 5.50 -14.50
C GLY A 192 -27.27 5.51 -13.16
N TYR A 193 -26.15 4.80 -13.04
CA TYR A 193 -25.33 4.78 -11.80
C TYR A 193 -23.98 5.44 -11.95
N TYR A 194 -23.45 5.62 -13.16
CA TYR A 194 -22.15 6.18 -13.44
C TYR A 194 -21.90 7.53 -12.74
N ASP A 195 -22.80 8.51 -12.94
CA ASP A 195 -22.66 9.84 -12.35
C ASP A 195 -22.83 9.83 -10.83
N ALA A 196 -23.77 8.99 -10.34
CA ALA A 196 -24.06 8.88 -8.92
C ALA A 196 -22.89 8.25 -8.14
N TYR A 197 -22.23 7.24 -8.69
CA TYR A 197 -21.17 6.50 -8.01
C TYR A 197 -19.78 6.89 -8.49
N TYR A 198 -19.39 6.51 -9.71
CA TYR A 198 -18.04 6.74 -10.21
C TYR A 198 -17.74 8.24 -10.35
N GLY A 199 -18.64 9.01 -10.94
CA GLY A 199 -18.50 10.47 -11.09
C GLY A 199 -18.37 11.17 -9.74
N SER A 200 -19.19 10.80 -8.75
CA SER A 200 -19.11 11.36 -7.39
C SER A 200 -17.80 10.96 -6.68
N ALA A 201 -17.37 9.72 -6.82
CA ALA A 201 -16.10 9.27 -6.24
C ALA A 201 -14.89 10.00 -6.84
N GLN A 202 -14.90 10.31 -8.14
CA GLN A 202 -13.86 11.13 -8.78
C GLN A 202 -13.83 12.57 -8.24
N LYS A 203 -14.97 13.15 -7.89
CA LYS A 203 -15.03 14.48 -7.23
C LYS A 203 -14.44 14.43 -5.82
N VAL A 204 -14.78 13.40 -5.03
CA VAL A 204 -14.19 13.18 -3.69
C VAL A 204 -12.68 12.99 -3.80
N ARG A 205 -12.21 12.24 -4.79
CA ARG A 205 -10.78 12.09 -5.06
C ARG A 205 -10.08 13.44 -5.27
N ARG A 206 -10.74 14.37 -5.97
CA ARG A 206 -10.20 15.73 -6.16
C ARG A 206 -10.12 16.49 -4.83
N LEU A 207 -11.15 16.42 -3.98
CA LEU A 207 -11.14 17.05 -2.65
C LEU A 207 -10.00 16.50 -1.78
N ILE A 208 -9.74 15.17 -1.82
CA ILE A 208 -8.62 14.58 -1.11
C ILE A 208 -7.27 15.14 -1.60
N ALA A 209 -7.12 15.30 -2.91
CA ALA A 209 -5.91 15.91 -3.48
C ALA A 209 -5.76 17.39 -3.08
N ASP A 210 -6.86 18.13 -2.99
CA ASP A 210 -6.87 19.54 -2.55
C ASP A 210 -6.53 19.64 -1.04
N ASP A 211 -7.01 18.72 -0.18
CA ASP A 211 -6.61 18.64 1.23
C ASP A 211 -5.11 18.41 1.37
N PHE A 212 -4.52 17.51 0.60
CA PHE A 212 -3.07 17.31 0.59
C PHE A 212 -2.31 18.56 0.13
N ALA A 213 -2.78 19.23 -0.92
CA ALA A 213 -2.16 20.45 -1.40
C ALA A 213 -2.12 21.53 -0.31
N ALA A 214 -3.25 21.74 0.37
CA ALA A 214 -3.35 22.69 1.49
C ALA A 214 -2.44 22.30 2.67
N ALA A 215 -2.38 21.02 3.03
CA ALA A 215 -1.51 20.53 4.10
C ALA A 215 -0.02 20.74 3.77
N PHE A 216 0.38 20.55 2.52
CA PHE A 216 1.75 20.80 2.07
C PHE A 216 2.14 22.26 1.93
N GLU A 217 1.22 23.20 2.04
CA GLU A 217 1.57 24.64 2.19
C GLU A 217 2.20 24.94 3.55
N THR A 218 1.92 24.12 4.57
CA THR A 218 2.37 24.33 5.95
C THR A 218 3.38 23.29 6.42
N ALA A 219 3.49 22.15 5.74
CA ALA A 219 4.37 21.04 6.10
C ALA A 219 5.19 20.54 4.90
N ASP A 220 6.43 20.13 5.15
CA ASP A 220 7.32 19.56 4.14
C ASP A 220 6.97 18.12 3.81
N VAL A 221 6.54 17.36 4.82
CA VAL A 221 6.05 15.98 4.74
C VAL A 221 4.87 15.82 5.69
N LEU A 222 4.03 14.82 5.41
CA LEU A 222 2.95 14.45 6.32
C LEU A 222 3.19 13.05 6.88
N VAL A 223 2.72 12.82 8.11
CA VAL A 223 2.92 11.54 8.79
C VAL A 223 1.65 11.04 9.46
N SER A 224 1.53 9.72 9.53
CA SER A 224 0.48 9.00 10.25
C SER A 224 0.96 7.58 10.61
N PRO A 225 0.26 6.81 11.44
CA PRO A 225 0.39 5.36 11.43
C PRO A 225 0.09 4.81 10.02
N THR A 226 0.80 3.76 9.57
CA THR A 226 0.55 3.19 8.24
C THR A 226 -0.71 2.34 8.19
N ALA A 227 -1.03 1.65 9.28
CA ALA A 227 -2.22 0.80 9.42
C ALA A 227 -2.80 0.97 10.83
N PRO A 228 -4.12 0.81 10.99
CA PRO A 228 -4.77 0.98 12.30
C PRO A 228 -4.34 -0.06 13.33
N THR A 229 -3.99 -1.26 12.87
CA THR A 229 -3.61 -2.38 13.73
C THR A 229 -2.32 -3.04 13.26
N THR A 230 -1.74 -3.86 14.09
CA THR A 230 -0.71 -4.83 13.72
C THR A 230 -1.29 -5.94 12.83
N ALA A 231 -0.47 -6.94 12.48
CA ALA A 231 -0.94 -8.09 11.71
C ALA A 231 -2.00 -8.87 12.49
N PHE A 232 -3.06 -9.27 11.82
CA PHE A 232 -4.09 -10.17 12.34
C PHE A 232 -3.80 -11.61 11.90
N ARG A 233 -4.44 -12.59 12.55
CA ARG A 233 -4.26 -14.01 12.23
C ARG A 233 -4.86 -14.34 10.87
N LEU A 234 -4.28 -15.31 10.19
CA LEU A 234 -4.84 -15.81 8.94
C LEU A 234 -6.25 -16.37 9.20
N GLY A 235 -7.21 -15.89 8.44
CA GLY A 235 -8.62 -16.29 8.55
C GLY A 235 -9.50 -15.35 9.38
N ASP A 236 -8.97 -14.52 10.28
CA ASP A 236 -9.77 -13.71 11.22
C ASP A 236 -10.73 -12.71 10.56
N LYS A 237 -10.49 -12.33 9.31
CA LYS A 237 -11.29 -11.30 8.60
C LYS A 237 -11.94 -11.82 7.30
N LEU A 238 -12.01 -13.13 7.10
CA LEU A 238 -12.58 -13.71 5.87
C LEU A 238 -14.09 -13.48 5.76
N ASP A 239 -14.78 -13.50 6.90
CA ASP A 239 -16.24 -13.38 6.97
C ASP A 239 -16.75 -11.93 7.06
N ASP A 240 -15.82 -10.96 7.26
CA ASP A 240 -16.14 -9.53 7.32
C ASP A 240 -15.24 -8.72 6.38
N PRO A 241 -15.67 -8.52 5.11
CA PRO A 241 -14.93 -7.70 4.15
C PRO A 241 -14.68 -6.26 4.63
N MET A 242 -15.61 -5.67 5.39
CA MET A 242 -15.43 -4.30 5.89
C MET A 242 -14.32 -4.21 6.92
N ALA A 243 -14.19 -5.18 7.83
CA ALA A 243 -13.08 -5.25 8.77
C ALA A 243 -11.72 -5.41 8.07
N MET A 244 -11.69 -6.10 6.92
CA MET A 244 -10.51 -6.18 6.07
C MET A 244 -10.20 -4.81 5.43
N TYR A 245 -11.19 -4.14 4.90
CA TYR A 245 -11.04 -2.88 4.17
C TYR A 245 -10.60 -1.71 5.08
N LEU A 246 -11.02 -1.69 6.32
CA LEU A 246 -10.60 -0.68 7.30
C LEU A 246 -9.08 -0.70 7.57
N ASN A 247 -8.37 -1.80 7.29
CA ASN A 247 -6.92 -1.81 7.44
C ASN A 247 -6.18 -0.84 6.50
N ASP A 248 -6.81 -0.44 5.41
CA ASP A 248 -6.19 0.42 4.40
C ASP A 248 -6.54 1.90 4.57
N ILE A 249 -7.32 2.27 5.61
CA ILE A 249 -7.85 3.62 5.80
C ILE A 249 -6.77 4.71 5.76
N ALA A 250 -5.59 4.45 6.30
CA ALA A 250 -4.50 5.41 6.33
C ALA A 250 -3.72 5.50 5.00
N THR A 251 -3.75 4.46 4.17
CA THR A 251 -2.98 4.41 2.91
C THR A 251 -3.79 4.81 1.69
N ILE A 252 -5.12 4.66 1.74
CA ILE A 252 -6.03 4.99 0.63
C ILE A 252 -5.93 6.45 0.18
N PRO A 253 -5.91 7.48 1.06
CA PRO A 253 -5.87 8.87 0.63
C PRO A 253 -4.68 9.18 -0.27
N ALA A 254 -3.47 8.72 0.08
CA ALA A 254 -2.27 8.93 -0.72
C ALA A 254 -2.36 8.26 -2.09
N ASN A 255 -2.93 7.04 -2.14
CA ASN A 255 -3.19 6.34 -3.39
C ASN A 255 -4.21 7.10 -4.25
N LEU A 256 -5.27 7.64 -3.68
CA LEU A 256 -6.26 8.46 -4.39
C LEU A 256 -5.66 9.79 -4.90
N ALA A 257 -4.79 10.43 -4.16
CA ALA A 257 -4.11 11.65 -4.58
C ALA A 257 -2.96 11.41 -5.59
N GLY A 258 -2.36 10.21 -5.63
CA GLY A 258 -1.24 9.88 -6.52
C GLY A 258 0.09 10.46 -6.05
N ILE A 259 0.20 10.78 -4.77
CA ILE A 259 1.43 11.26 -4.14
C ILE A 259 2.32 10.10 -3.70
N PRO A 260 3.63 10.31 -3.59
CA PRO A 260 4.55 9.30 -3.11
C PRO A 260 4.39 9.09 -1.60
N GLY A 261 4.64 7.87 -1.16
CA GLY A 261 4.60 7.50 0.25
C GLY A 261 5.69 6.53 0.65
N MET A 262 5.93 6.43 1.94
CA MET A 262 6.84 5.44 2.51
C MET A 262 6.25 4.91 3.81
N SER A 263 6.34 3.62 4.02
CA SER A 263 6.12 3.02 5.33
C SER A 263 7.44 2.48 5.86
N VAL A 264 7.81 2.92 7.06
CA VAL A 264 8.99 2.40 7.77
C VAL A 264 8.57 1.76 9.09
N PRO A 265 9.30 0.77 9.61
CA PRO A 265 9.02 0.22 10.92
C PRO A 265 9.09 1.30 12.01
N SER A 266 8.11 1.32 12.92
CA SER A 266 8.10 2.20 14.10
C SER A 266 8.37 1.48 15.41
N GLY A 267 8.48 0.17 15.40
CA GLY A 267 8.73 -0.66 16.57
C GLY A 267 7.73 -1.80 16.66
N LEU A 268 7.69 -2.49 17.80
CA LEU A 268 6.73 -3.54 18.10
C LEU A 268 5.65 -2.99 19.04
N ALA A 269 4.38 -3.26 18.74
CA ALA A 269 3.28 -2.93 19.62
C ALA A 269 3.40 -3.69 20.94
N THR A 270 2.98 -3.08 22.04
CA THR A 270 3.15 -3.62 23.38
C THR A 270 2.23 -4.77 23.69
N GLU A 271 1.06 -4.82 23.04
CA GLU A 271 0.01 -5.78 23.30
C GLU A 271 0.32 -7.18 22.74
N ASP A 272 1.00 -7.23 21.60
CA ASP A 272 1.19 -8.48 20.84
C ASP A 272 2.63 -8.71 20.35
N GLY A 273 3.49 -7.71 20.51
CA GLY A 273 4.89 -7.79 20.06
C GLY A 273 5.05 -7.79 18.53
N LEU A 274 4.02 -7.41 17.78
CA LEU A 274 4.04 -7.37 16.32
C LEU A 274 4.46 -6.00 15.79
N PRO A 275 4.99 -5.92 14.55
CA PRO A 275 5.44 -4.67 13.97
C PRO A 275 4.32 -3.65 13.76
N ALA A 276 4.60 -2.39 14.09
CA ALA A 276 3.84 -1.21 13.69
C ALA A 276 4.57 -0.43 12.61
N GLY A 277 3.84 0.27 11.75
CA GLY A 277 4.39 1.06 10.65
C GLY A 277 4.15 2.55 10.84
N PHE A 278 5.16 3.34 10.48
CA PHE A 278 5.12 4.81 10.40
C PHE A 278 5.05 5.22 8.94
N GLN A 279 3.99 5.90 8.54
CA GLN A 279 3.77 6.40 7.19
C GLN A 279 4.33 7.81 7.04
N ILE A 280 5.01 8.04 5.92
CA ILE A 280 5.54 9.33 5.51
C ILE A 280 5.01 9.61 4.10
N LEU A 281 4.46 10.80 3.88
CA LEU A 281 3.91 11.25 2.60
C LEU A 281 4.60 12.56 2.20
N ALA A 282 4.87 12.73 0.90
CA ALA A 282 5.51 13.94 0.38
C ALA A 282 4.76 14.47 -0.85
N PRO A 283 4.97 15.74 -1.24
CA PRO A 283 4.48 16.25 -2.51
C PRO A 283 5.01 15.42 -3.69
N ALA A 284 4.23 15.32 -4.76
CA ALA A 284 4.65 14.63 -5.98
C ALA A 284 6.00 15.17 -6.48
N MET A 285 6.86 14.27 -6.95
CA MET A 285 8.24 14.57 -7.40
C MET A 285 9.17 15.11 -6.31
N GLN A 286 8.77 15.01 -5.04
CA GLN A 286 9.64 15.30 -3.89
C GLN A 286 9.93 14.05 -3.06
N ASP A 287 10.03 12.92 -3.73
CA ASP A 287 10.26 11.61 -3.14
C ASP A 287 11.48 11.58 -2.20
N GLN A 288 12.53 12.38 -2.49
CA GLN A 288 13.73 12.47 -1.65
C GLN A 288 13.41 12.87 -0.20
N ARG A 289 12.32 13.61 0.05
CA ARG A 289 11.90 13.96 1.43
C ARG A 289 11.48 12.74 2.23
N LEU A 290 10.82 11.76 1.58
CA LEU A 290 10.45 10.48 2.21
C LEU A 290 11.69 9.74 2.73
N TYR A 291 12.73 9.71 1.89
CA TYR A 291 13.97 8.98 2.20
C TYR A 291 14.80 9.67 3.27
N ALA A 292 14.83 11.01 3.31
CA ALA A 292 15.48 11.75 4.39
C ALA A 292 14.82 11.45 5.74
N VAL A 293 13.50 11.61 5.84
CA VAL A 293 12.73 11.36 7.08
C VAL A 293 12.76 9.90 7.48
N GLY A 294 12.56 8.99 6.53
CA GLY A 294 12.58 7.55 6.78
C GLY A 294 13.94 7.06 7.27
N ALA A 295 15.05 7.58 6.72
CA ALA A 295 16.40 7.24 7.14
C ALA A 295 16.74 7.80 8.53
N ALA A 296 16.38 9.05 8.83
CA ALA A 296 16.52 9.67 10.14
C ALA A 296 15.79 8.84 11.21
N ARG A 297 14.55 8.45 10.94
CA ARG A 297 13.76 7.60 11.83
C ARG A 297 14.39 6.20 11.98
N GLY A 298 14.81 5.59 10.89
CA GLY A 298 15.43 4.25 10.88
C GLY A 298 16.72 4.20 11.68
N ALA A 299 17.56 5.22 11.60
CA ALA A 299 18.80 5.32 12.38
C ALA A 299 18.53 5.37 13.89
N ARG A 300 17.53 6.16 14.32
CA ARG A 300 17.11 6.26 15.74
C ARG A 300 16.54 4.94 16.25
N LEU A 301 15.66 4.29 15.45
CA LEU A 301 15.12 2.98 15.81
C LEU A 301 16.23 1.93 15.96
N THR A 302 17.16 1.90 15.01
CA THR A 302 18.30 0.97 15.05
C THR A 302 19.17 1.19 16.29
N ALA A 303 19.41 2.44 16.66
CA ALA A 303 20.17 2.78 17.87
C ALA A 303 19.42 2.35 19.15
N ALA A 304 18.13 2.63 19.25
CA ALA A 304 17.30 2.28 20.40
C ALA A 304 17.14 0.75 20.56
N TRP A 305 17.14 0.00 19.46
CA TRP A 305 16.87 -1.44 19.46
C TRP A 305 18.12 -2.30 19.28
N GLY A 306 19.30 -1.68 19.12
CA GLY A 306 20.59 -2.39 18.92
C GLY A 306 20.70 -3.13 17.60
N GLY A 307 19.89 -2.78 16.59
CA GLY A 307 19.89 -3.38 15.26
C GLY A 307 18.57 -3.19 14.50
N PRO A 308 18.50 -3.60 13.23
CA PRO A 308 17.29 -3.55 12.44
C PRO A 308 16.19 -4.41 13.06
N LEU A 309 14.92 -3.97 12.96
CA LEU A 309 13.76 -4.68 13.52
C LEU A 309 13.68 -6.15 13.03
N LEU A 310 13.96 -6.39 11.76
CA LEU A 310 13.96 -7.75 11.18
C LEU A 310 15.05 -8.66 11.73
N GLY A 311 16.10 -8.13 12.35
CA GLY A 311 17.10 -8.93 13.08
C GLY A 311 16.55 -9.54 14.37
N ARG A 312 15.37 -9.14 14.80
CA ARG A 312 14.65 -9.66 15.97
C ARG A 312 13.46 -10.55 15.58
N ALA A 313 13.21 -10.74 14.29
CA ALA A 313 12.22 -11.72 13.83
C ALA A 313 12.62 -13.11 14.34
N PRO A 314 11.65 -13.96 14.72
CA PRO A 314 11.95 -15.34 15.06
C PRO A 314 12.77 -15.99 13.95
N ASP A 315 13.79 -16.76 14.33
CA ASP A 315 14.60 -17.51 13.36
C ASP A 315 13.76 -18.59 12.70
N LEU A 316 13.08 -18.19 11.61
CA LEU A 316 12.30 -19.12 10.79
C LEU A 316 13.21 -20.09 10.01
N LEU A 317 14.50 -19.79 9.90
CA LEU A 317 15.49 -20.67 9.23
C LEU A 317 15.87 -21.85 10.11
N GLY A 318 15.74 -21.76 11.43
CA GLY A 318 15.90 -22.90 12.34
C GLY A 318 14.90 -24.05 12.10
N ASN A 319 13.80 -23.77 11.35
CA ASN A 319 12.80 -24.76 10.94
C ASN A 319 12.97 -25.26 9.49
N VAL A 320 13.97 -24.77 8.75
CA VAL A 320 14.32 -25.29 7.42
C VAL A 320 15.24 -26.47 7.65
N ARG A 321 14.79 -27.68 7.35
CA ARG A 321 15.64 -28.87 7.37
C ARG A 321 16.82 -28.68 6.41
N GLN A 322 17.93 -29.34 6.68
CA GLN A 322 19.15 -29.32 5.85
C GLN A 322 18.89 -29.73 4.37
N ASP A 323 17.72 -30.28 4.06
CA ASP A 323 17.25 -30.63 2.71
C ASP A 323 16.55 -29.47 1.98
N GLY A 324 16.48 -28.27 2.55
CA GLY A 324 15.86 -27.08 1.96
C GLY A 324 14.32 -27.07 1.98
N ARG A 325 13.67 -28.03 2.66
CA ARG A 325 12.21 -28.08 2.78
C ARG A 325 11.74 -27.50 4.10
N LEU A 326 10.68 -26.69 4.05
CA LEU A 326 10.00 -26.20 5.25
C LEU A 326 9.47 -27.40 6.07
N GLY A 327 9.86 -27.45 7.34
CA GLY A 327 9.39 -28.48 8.26
C GLY A 327 7.87 -28.40 8.44
N SER A 328 7.19 -29.52 8.27
CA SER A 328 5.73 -29.66 8.43
C SER A 328 5.25 -29.65 9.89
N GLN A 329 5.79 -28.77 10.73
CA GLN A 329 5.25 -28.57 12.08
C GLN A 329 4.16 -27.49 12.05
N GLY A 330 2.95 -27.88 11.68
CA GLY A 330 1.78 -27.00 11.69
C GLY A 330 0.49 -27.63 11.17
N ALA A 331 0.58 -28.78 10.52
CA ALA A 331 -0.61 -29.50 10.02
C ALA A 331 -0.71 -30.89 10.67
N GLY A 332 -0.95 -30.91 11.95
CA GLY A 332 -1.07 -32.19 12.62
C GLY A 332 -1.59 -32.07 14.06
N ARG A 333 -2.89 -31.92 14.20
CA ARG A 333 -3.71 -32.45 15.32
C ARG A 333 -5.17 -32.03 15.12
N ASN A 334 -5.87 -32.75 14.32
CA ASN A 334 -7.26 -33.15 14.53
C ASN A 334 -7.58 -34.28 13.57
N ALA A 335 -7.10 -35.46 13.92
CA ALA A 335 -7.65 -36.71 13.44
C ALA A 335 -7.66 -37.65 14.63
N GLY A 336 -8.82 -37.99 15.09
CA GLY A 336 -9.00 -39.06 16.06
C GLY A 336 -9.93 -38.68 17.19
N THR A 337 -11.20 -38.95 17.01
CA THR A 337 -11.85 -40.03 17.79
C THR A 337 -13.21 -40.30 17.21
N GLU A 338 -13.26 -41.35 16.48
CA GLU A 338 -14.51 -42.13 16.33
C GLU A 338 -14.72 -42.97 17.59
N ALA A 339 -15.95 -43.03 18.03
CA ALA A 339 -16.60 -44.22 18.53
C ALA A 339 -18.09 -44.12 18.23
#